data_16a403227736bc24bd338c5bece0b7c6
#
_entry.id   16a403227736bc24bd338c5bece0b7c6
#
_cell.length_a   1.000
_cell.length_b   1.000
_cell.length_c   1.000
_cell.angle_alpha   90.00
_cell.angle_beta   90.00
_cell.angle_gamma   90.00
#
_symmetry.space_group_name_H-M   'P 1'
#
loop_
_entity.id
_entity.type
_entity.pdbx_description
1 polymer ?
#
loop_
_entity_poly.entity_id
_entity_poly.type
_entity_poly.pdbx_seq_one_letter_code
_entity_poly.pdbx_strand_id
1 'polypeptide(L)'
;MTNIKQKFVDYREGSFVDFEGKDHYFVVCAVLKECTMSETLTRILSFGVSFCNPVDKHNNELGKKIAYGKSVNVKNTNVLMGRAGLLNIDTVKYILDNEVNHVKQYPEQYSISYAKAKEKYEKAKAVAQKTALYNKVVAD
;
A
#
# COMPACT_ATOMS: atom_id res chain seq x y z
N MET A 1 -10.58 30.30 9.09
CA MET A 1 -11.07 29.12 8.35
C MET A 1 -9.96 28.52 7.52
N THR A 2 -9.76 27.22 7.62
CA THR A 2 -8.73 26.51 6.88
C THR A 2 -9.26 26.13 5.50
N ASN A 3 -8.67 26.70 4.44
CA ASN A 3 -9.00 26.32 3.07
C ASN A 3 -8.10 25.17 2.64
N ILE A 4 -8.70 24.03 2.32
CA ILE A 4 -7.98 22.86 1.82
C ILE A 4 -8.27 22.71 0.35
N LYS A 5 -7.21 22.73 -0.47
CA LYS A 5 -7.31 22.54 -1.92
C LYS A 5 -6.50 21.33 -2.35
N GLN A 6 -7.09 20.52 -3.23
CA GLN A 6 -6.35 19.45 -3.89
C GLN A 6 -5.48 20.07 -4.98
N LYS A 7 -4.17 19.81 -4.91
CA LYS A 7 -3.20 20.38 -5.86
C LYS A 7 -2.74 19.38 -6.91
N PHE A 8 -2.66 18.10 -6.55
CA PHE A 8 -2.09 17.10 -7.45
C PHE A 8 -2.57 15.72 -7.04
N VAL A 9 -2.87 14.91 -8.04
CA VAL A 9 -3.19 13.48 -7.85
C VAL A 9 -2.40 12.69 -8.87
N ASP A 10 -1.77 11.62 -8.44
CA ASP A 10 -1.06 10.73 -9.35
C ASP A 10 -1.26 9.28 -8.92
N TYR A 11 -1.04 8.37 -9.84
CA TYR A 11 -1.25 6.94 -9.65
C TYR A 11 -0.02 6.19 -10.14
N ARG A 12 0.28 5.09 -9.45
CA ARG A 12 1.27 4.11 -9.92
C ARG A 12 0.69 2.73 -9.80
N GLU A 13 1.02 1.90 -10.76
CA GLU A 13 0.67 0.49 -10.76
C GLU A 13 1.88 -0.34 -10.40
N GLY A 14 1.67 -1.45 -9.73
CA GLY A 14 2.74 -2.36 -9.39
C GLY A 14 2.24 -3.79 -9.27
N SER A 15 3.16 -4.70 -9.13
CA SER A 15 2.87 -6.10 -8.92
C SER A 15 3.94 -6.74 -8.04
N PHE A 16 3.58 -7.83 -7.38
CA PHE A 16 4.52 -8.64 -6.62
C PHE A 16 4.06 -10.09 -6.67
N VAL A 17 4.99 -11.00 -6.39
CA VAL A 17 4.70 -12.44 -6.28
C VAL A 17 4.54 -12.77 -4.80
N ASP A 18 3.45 -13.46 -4.45
CA ASP A 18 3.18 -13.80 -3.07
C ASP A 18 3.94 -15.06 -2.61
N PHE A 19 3.69 -15.46 -1.35
CA PHE A 19 4.31 -16.63 -0.73
C PHE A 19 3.95 -17.95 -1.40
N GLU A 20 2.90 -18.00 -2.23
CA GLU A 20 2.49 -19.18 -3.01
C GLU A 20 2.91 -19.11 -4.49
N GLY A 21 3.66 -18.08 -4.87
CA GLY A 21 4.09 -17.89 -6.26
C GLY A 21 3.03 -17.25 -7.16
N LYS A 22 1.98 -16.67 -6.59
CA LYS A 22 0.92 -16.01 -7.36
C LYS A 22 1.19 -14.52 -7.52
N ASP A 23 0.87 -14.01 -8.71
CA ASP A 23 1.00 -12.58 -8.99
C ASP A 23 -0.16 -11.79 -8.38
N HIS A 24 0.20 -10.69 -7.73
CA HIS A 24 -0.75 -9.71 -7.21
C HIS A 24 -0.49 -8.37 -7.88
N TYR A 25 -1.57 -7.68 -8.23
CA TYR A 25 -1.51 -6.35 -8.81
C TYR A 25 -2.08 -5.34 -7.82
N PHE A 26 -1.52 -4.13 -7.81
CA PHE A 26 -1.99 -3.08 -6.94
C PHE A 26 -1.86 -1.72 -7.62
N VAL A 27 -2.62 -0.75 -7.11
CA VAL A 27 -2.57 0.64 -7.53
C VAL A 27 -2.31 1.48 -6.29
N VAL A 28 -1.34 2.40 -6.37
CA VAL A 28 -1.09 3.39 -5.33
C VAL A 28 -1.54 4.74 -5.85
N CYS A 29 -2.34 5.44 -5.07
CA CYS A 29 -2.75 6.81 -5.34
C CYS A 29 -2.08 7.75 -4.34
N ALA A 30 -1.52 8.84 -4.83
CA ALA A 30 -1.01 9.94 -4.02
C ALA A 30 -1.88 11.17 -4.26
N VAL A 31 -2.36 11.78 -3.19
CA VAL A 31 -3.14 13.02 -3.23
C VAL A 31 -2.39 14.09 -2.46
N LEU A 32 -2.06 15.17 -3.15
CA LEU A 32 -1.40 16.33 -2.55
C LEU A 32 -2.44 17.43 -2.35
N LYS A 33 -2.62 17.82 -1.10
CA LYS A 33 -3.52 18.91 -0.70
C LYS A 33 -2.69 20.04 -0.12
N GLU A 34 -3.23 21.23 -0.21
CA GLU A 34 -2.61 22.42 0.33
C GLU A 34 -3.61 23.15 1.23
N CYS A 35 -3.15 23.53 2.41
CA CYS A 35 -3.97 24.29 3.35
C CYS A 35 -3.14 25.41 3.97
N THR A 36 -3.84 26.48 4.36
CA THR A 36 -3.24 27.58 5.09
C THR A 36 -3.56 27.40 6.58
N MET A 37 -2.50 27.21 7.38
CA MET A 37 -2.61 27.09 8.83
C MET A 37 -1.77 28.20 9.46
N SER A 38 -2.42 29.09 10.22
CA SER A 38 -1.73 30.19 10.94
C SER A 38 -0.78 31.00 10.03
N GLU A 39 -1.28 31.42 8.87
CA GLU A 39 -0.53 32.15 7.84
C GLU A 39 0.58 31.36 7.14
N THR A 40 0.76 30.09 7.51
CA THR A 40 1.74 29.22 6.87
C THR A 40 1.06 28.30 5.87
N LEU A 41 1.63 28.23 4.66
CA LEU A 41 1.17 27.34 3.62
C LEU A 41 1.75 25.96 3.86
N THR A 42 0.87 25.00 4.17
CA THR A 42 1.24 23.62 4.47
C THR A 42 0.64 22.69 3.42
N ARG A 43 1.43 21.73 2.99
CA ARG A 43 0.97 20.65 2.08
C ARG A 43 0.86 19.35 2.83
N ILE A 44 -0.16 18.59 2.45
CA ILE A 44 -0.47 17.29 3.04
C ILE A 44 -0.48 16.28 1.89
N LEU A 45 0.40 15.29 1.99
CA LEU A 45 0.48 14.19 1.03
C LEU A 45 -0.10 12.95 1.67
N SER A 46 -1.10 12.36 1.03
CA SER A 46 -1.75 11.15 1.51
C SER A 46 -1.73 10.07 0.43
N PHE A 47 -1.75 8.81 0.86
CA PHE A 47 -1.67 7.65 -0.03
C PHE A 47 -2.84 6.72 0.21
N GLY A 48 -3.27 6.07 -0.85
CA GLY A 48 -4.20 4.95 -0.77
C GLY A 48 -3.73 3.82 -1.67
N VAL A 49 -3.91 2.59 -1.23
CA VAL A 49 -3.48 1.41 -1.96
C VAL A 49 -4.68 0.49 -2.18
N SER A 50 -4.87 0.07 -3.42
CA SER A 50 -5.88 -0.90 -3.81
C SER A 50 -5.20 -2.14 -4.36
N PHE A 51 -5.59 -3.32 -3.85
CA PHE A 51 -5.09 -4.60 -4.33
C PHE A 51 -6.14 -5.26 -5.21
N CYS A 52 -5.71 -5.81 -6.35
CA CYS A 52 -6.56 -6.63 -7.19
C CYS A 52 -6.49 -8.07 -6.73
N ASN A 53 -7.63 -8.75 -6.67
CA ASN A 53 -7.67 -10.18 -6.38
C ASN A 53 -7.00 -10.93 -7.53
N PRO A 54 -6.07 -11.88 -7.26
CA PRO A 54 -5.39 -12.64 -8.32
C PRO A 54 -6.36 -13.45 -9.23
N VAL A 55 -7.55 -13.77 -8.72
CA VAL A 55 -8.57 -14.52 -9.47
C VAL A 55 -9.35 -13.60 -10.41
N ASP A 56 -9.44 -12.32 -10.10
CA ASP A 56 -10.18 -11.34 -10.90
C ASP A 56 -9.29 -10.74 -11.98
N LYS A 57 -9.91 -10.36 -13.11
CA LYS A 57 -9.20 -9.62 -14.13
C LYS A 57 -8.74 -8.30 -13.58
N HIS A 58 -7.49 -7.93 -13.88
CA HIS A 58 -6.94 -6.64 -13.49
C HIS A 58 -7.77 -5.51 -14.11
N ASN A 59 -8.34 -4.65 -13.26
CA ASN A 59 -9.14 -3.52 -13.66
C ASN A 59 -8.52 -2.24 -13.10
N ASN A 60 -7.74 -1.55 -13.93
CA ASN A 60 -7.01 -0.33 -13.56
C ASN A 60 -7.93 0.79 -13.13
N GLU A 61 -9.06 0.97 -13.83
CA GLU A 61 -9.99 2.06 -13.51
C GLU A 61 -10.64 1.88 -12.14
N LEU A 62 -11.08 0.66 -11.84
CA LEU A 62 -11.65 0.36 -10.52
C LEU A 62 -10.58 0.48 -9.43
N GLY A 63 -9.38 -0.03 -9.69
CA GLY A 63 -8.25 0.06 -8.76
C GLY A 63 -7.90 1.50 -8.42
N LYS A 64 -7.88 2.39 -9.43
CA LYS A 64 -7.64 3.82 -9.23
C LYS A 64 -8.71 4.47 -8.36
N LYS A 65 -9.99 4.17 -8.61
CA LYS A 65 -11.11 4.70 -7.83
C LYS A 65 -11.00 4.29 -6.36
N ILE A 66 -10.71 3.02 -6.10
CA ILE A 66 -10.58 2.50 -4.74
C ILE A 66 -9.36 3.12 -4.04
N ALA A 67 -8.22 3.19 -4.73
CA ALA A 67 -7.01 3.79 -4.19
C ALA A 67 -7.23 5.28 -3.87
N TYR A 68 -7.89 6.01 -4.74
CA TYR A 68 -8.24 7.41 -4.48
C TYR A 68 -9.14 7.54 -3.26
N GLY A 69 -10.18 6.71 -3.16
CA GLY A 69 -11.08 6.71 -2.01
C GLY A 69 -10.35 6.47 -0.69
N LYS A 70 -9.40 5.55 -0.69
CA LYS A 70 -8.57 5.28 0.49
C LYS A 70 -7.62 6.44 0.81
N SER A 71 -7.07 7.10 -0.20
CA SER A 71 -6.14 8.22 0.00
C SER A 71 -6.79 9.44 0.63
N VAL A 72 -8.09 9.64 0.41
CA VAL A 72 -8.84 10.77 1.00
C VAL A 72 -9.52 10.41 2.31
N ASN A 73 -9.50 9.12 2.70
CA ASN A 73 -10.09 8.67 3.96
C ASN A 73 -9.06 8.81 5.09
N VAL A 74 -9.31 9.74 6.00
CA VAL A 74 -8.36 10.10 7.08
C VAL A 74 -8.01 8.92 7.99
N LYS A 75 -8.90 7.95 8.15
CA LYS A 75 -8.68 6.81 9.06
C LYS A 75 -7.70 5.76 8.55
N ASN A 76 -7.56 5.65 7.22
CA ASN A 76 -6.78 4.57 6.59
C ASN A 76 -5.60 5.09 5.75
N THR A 77 -5.16 6.32 6.00
CA THR A 77 -4.24 7.02 5.13
C THR A 77 -2.90 7.25 5.80
N ASN A 78 -1.82 6.87 5.14
CA ASN A 78 -0.48 7.32 5.50
C ASN A 78 -0.33 8.76 5.02
N VAL A 79 0.00 9.67 5.93
CA VAL A 79 0.02 11.09 5.67
C VAL A 79 1.40 11.66 5.97
N LEU A 80 1.92 12.44 5.03
CA LEU A 80 3.11 13.25 5.23
C LEU A 80 2.73 14.71 5.16
N MET A 81 3.27 15.52 6.09
CA MET A 81 3.04 16.95 6.11
C MET A 81 4.34 17.70 5.91
N GLY A 82 4.29 18.79 5.18
CA GLY A 82 5.48 19.61 4.95
C GLY A 82 5.13 20.96 4.35
N ARG A 83 6.13 21.84 4.29
CA ARG A 83 6.00 23.13 3.65
C ARG A 83 5.89 22.96 2.14
N ALA A 84 5.21 23.91 1.47
CA ALA A 84 4.97 23.87 0.03
C ALA A 84 6.25 23.70 -0.80
N GLY A 85 7.36 24.31 -0.38
CA GLY A 85 8.64 24.18 -1.07
C GLY A 85 9.28 22.79 -0.96
N LEU A 86 8.99 22.05 0.10
CA LEU A 86 9.53 20.70 0.33
C LEU A 86 8.67 19.62 -0.31
N LEU A 87 7.35 19.81 -0.35
CA LEU A 87 6.42 18.88 -1.01
C LEU A 87 6.00 19.43 -2.36
N ASN A 88 6.95 19.64 -3.26
CA ASN A 88 6.67 20.00 -4.64
C ASN A 88 6.30 18.73 -5.45
N ILE A 89 5.82 18.93 -6.68
CA ILE A 89 5.34 17.83 -7.52
C ILE A 89 6.42 16.79 -7.79
N ASP A 90 7.66 17.20 -8.06
CA ASP A 90 8.77 16.28 -8.31
C ASP A 90 9.08 15.42 -7.08
N THR A 91 9.08 16.03 -5.91
CA THR A 91 9.27 15.32 -4.65
C THR A 91 8.13 14.33 -4.40
N VAL A 92 6.88 14.72 -4.69
CA VAL A 92 5.71 13.84 -4.56
C VAL A 92 5.84 12.62 -5.47
N LYS A 93 6.27 12.80 -6.71
CA LYS A 93 6.49 11.69 -7.65
C LYS A 93 7.56 10.73 -7.15
N TYR A 94 8.65 11.25 -6.62
CA TYR A 94 9.73 10.45 -6.03
C TYR A 94 9.23 9.64 -4.82
N ILE A 95 8.48 10.29 -3.93
CA ILE A 95 7.92 9.63 -2.75
C ILE A 95 6.91 8.56 -3.17
N LEU A 96 6.10 8.83 -4.20
CA LEU A 96 5.13 7.87 -4.73
C LEU A 96 5.83 6.62 -5.29
N ASP A 97 6.93 6.78 -6.02
CA ASP A 97 7.71 5.65 -6.52
C ASP A 97 8.31 4.82 -5.38
N ASN A 98 8.77 5.48 -4.31
CA ASN A 98 9.25 4.79 -3.12
C ASN A 98 8.13 4.04 -2.41
N GLU A 99 6.93 4.60 -2.38
CA GLU A 99 5.75 3.94 -1.79
C GLU A 99 5.40 2.67 -2.56
N VAL A 100 5.48 2.68 -3.89
CA VAL A 100 5.28 1.49 -4.71
C VAL A 100 6.27 0.39 -4.31
N ASN A 101 7.54 0.72 -4.16
CA ASN A 101 8.56 -0.23 -3.74
C ASN A 101 8.29 -0.77 -2.33
N HIS A 102 7.81 0.07 -1.43
CA HIS A 102 7.46 -0.33 -0.07
C HIS A 102 6.27 -1.31 -0.06
N VAL A 103 5.26 -1.07 -0.89
CA VAL A 103 4.12 -1.99 -1.04
C VAL A 103 4.59 -3.35 -1.56
N LYS A 104 5.48 -3.37 -2.56
CA LYS A 104 6.04 -4.62 -3.11
C LYS A 104 6.80 -5.41 -2.04
N GLN A 105 7.52 -4.72 -1.19
CA GLN A 105 8.37 -5.33 -0.16
C GLN A 105 7.57 -5.78 1.06
N TYR A 106 6.55 -5.01 1.46
CA TYR A 106 5.75 -5.24 2.66
C TYR A 106 4.25 -5.17 2.39
N PRO A 107 3.71 -6.02 1.49
CA PRO A 107 2.28 -5.96 1.17
C PRO A 107 1.37 -6.21 2.36
N GLU A 108 1.83 -6.97 3.35
CA GLU A 108 1.10 -7.26 4.59
C GLU A 108 0.82 -6.01 5.44
N GLN A 109 1.58 -4.94 5.25
CA GLN A 109 1.33 -3.67 5.94
C GLN A 109 0.18 -2.87 5.32
N TYR A 110 -0.22 -3.23 4.10
CA TYR A 110 -1.24 -2.49 3.34
C TYR A 110 -2.55 -3.27 3.17
N SER A 111 -2.54 -4.58 3.44
CA SER A 111 -3.71 -5.44 3.27
C SER A 111 -3.85 -6.39 4.45
N ILE A 112 -4.92 -6.22 5.20
CA ILE A 112 -5.23 -7.07 6.36
C ILE A 112 -5.50 -8.51 5.91
N SER A 113 -6.23 -8.70 4.81
CA SER A 113 -6.53 -10.03 4.28
C SER A 113 -5.26 -10.75 3.83
N TYR A 114 -4.34 -10.05 3.19
CA TYR A 114 -3.04 -10.61 2.80
C TYR A 114 -2.22 -11.00 4.02
N ALA A 115 -2.16 -10.13 5.03
CA ALA A 115 -1.42 -10.39 6.26
C ALA A 115 -1.94 -11.64 6.97
N LYS A 116 -3.26 -11.82 7.05
CA LYS A 116 -3.90 -13.00 7.64
C LYS A 116 -3.60 -14.28 6.83
N ALA A 117 -3.66 -14.20 5.51
CA ALA A 117 -3.36 -15.34 4.64
C ALA A 117 -1.89 -15.77 4.77
N LYS A 118 -0.97 -14.81 4.81
CA LYS A 118 0.46 -15.07 4.99
C LYS A 118 0.74 -15.73 6.35
N GLU A 119 0.13 -15.23 7.42
CA GLU A 119 0.27 -15.78 8.75
C GLU A 119 -0.22 -17.24 8.80
N LYS A 120 -1.40 -17.50 8.22
CA LYS A 120 -1.96 -18.84 8.14
C LYS A 120 -1.06 -19.79 7.37
N TYR A 121 -0.51 -19.34 6.25
CA TYR A 121 0.42 -20.13 5.43
C TYR A 121 1.69 -20.47 6.22
N GLU A 122 2.29 -19.50 6.89
CA GLU A 122 3.51 -19.70 7.67
C GLU A 122 3.29 -20.67 8.83
N LYS A 123 2.14 -20.60 9.51
CA LYS A 123 1.76 -21.53 10.56
C LYS A 123 1.59 -22.95 10.03
N ALA A 124 0.91 -23.11 8.90
CA ALA A 124 0.71 -24.42 8.27
C ALA A 124 2.04 -25.01 7.84
N LYS A 125 2.95 -24.21 7.27
CA LYS A 125 4.28 -24.64 6.87
C LYS A 125 5.11 -25.07 8.09
N ALA A 126 5.05 -24.35 9.19
CA ALA A 126 5.76 -24.70 10.43
C ALA A 126 5.26 -26.03 11.00
N VAL A 127 3.94 -26.25 11.01
CA VAL A 127 3.36 -27.52 11.45
C VAL A 127 3.81 -28.69 10.56
N ALA A 128 3.78 -28.50 9.23
CA ALA A 128 4.23 -29.52 8.28
C ALA A 128 5.70 -29.87 8.48
N GLN A 129 6.56 -28.90 8.73
CA GLN A 129 7.98 -29.11 9.01
C GLN A 129 8.21 -29.87 10.30
N LYS A 130 7.46 -29.57 11.35
CA LYS A 130 7.53 -30.31 12.63
C LYS A 130 7.08 -31.75 12.47
N THR A 131 5.99 -31.98 11.73
CA THR A 131 5.48 -33.31 11.46
C THR A 131 6.48 -34.14 10.66
N ALA A 132 7.10 -33.57 9.63
CA ALA A 132 8.11 -34.23 8.83
C ALA A 132 9.33 -34.62 9.68
N LEU A 133 9.79 -33.71 10.55
CA LEU A 133 10.90 -33.98 11.44
C LEU A 133 10.55 -35.09 12.45
N TYR A 134 9.37 -35.06 13.03
CA TYR A 134 8.90 -36.10 13.95
C TYR A 134 8.87 -37.46 13.26
N ASN A 135 8.29 -37.55 12.07
CA ASN A 135 8.21 -38.80 11.33
C ASN A 135 9.61 -39.35 10.98
N LYS A 136 10.55 -38.47 10.66
CA LYS A 136 11.93 -38.86 10.39
C LYS A 136 12.59 -39.47 11.62
N VAL A 137 12.40 -38.86 12.80
CA VAL A 137 12.98 -39.36 14.03
C VAL A 137 12.36 -40.69 14.46
N VAL A 138 11.04 -40.86 14.30
CA VAL A 138 10.34 -42.11 14.64
C VAL A 138 10.68 -43.24 13.67
N ALA A 139 10.96 -42.96 12.43
CA ALA A 139 11.31 -43.95 11.40
C ALA A 139 12.74 -44.52 11.59
N ASP A 140 13.60 -43.77 12.24
CA ASP A 140 14.96 -44.22 12.57
C ASP A 140 14.92 -45.05 13.86
#